data_ba86cc8529fcdf54d4780a4182eaed80
#
_entry.id   ba86cc8529fcdf54d4780a4182eaed80
#
_cell.length_a   1.000
_cell.length_b   1.000
_cell.length_c   1.000
_cell.angle_alpha   90.00
_cell.angle_beta   90.00
_cell.angle_gamma   90.00
#
_symmetry.space_group_name_H-M   'P 1'
#
loop_
_entity.id
_entity.type
_entity.pdbx_description
1 polymer ?
#
loop_
_entity_poly.entity_id
_entity_poly.type
_entity_poly.pdbx_seq_one_letter_code
_entity_poly.pdbx_strand_id
1 'polypeptide(L)'
;IEGASGFGTPAAVAAPLMVALGFPALAAVVVGMMIQSTPVSFGAVGTPIVVGVGSGLNRADITAQLEANGSTWDVFFQQVTSSVAITHGIVGILMPLILVVVMVRFFGANRSWKEGLSITPFAIFTGISFVVPYMLVGVLLGPEFPSMIGAMVGLAIVVPAARKGFLLPK
;
A
#
# COMPACT_ATOMS: atom_id res chain seq x y z
N ILE A 1 0.15 9.28 3.14
CA ILE A 1 -1.14 9.83 3.62
C ILE A 1 -1.87 8.75 4.44
N GLU A 2 -2.27 7.62 3.85
CA GLU A 2 -3.10 6.61 4.51
C GLU A 2 -2.46 6.00 5.78
N GLY A 3 -1.16 5.76 5.75
CA GLY A 3 -0.43 5.22 6.91
C GLY A 3 -0.59 6.08 8.17
N ALA A 4 -0.67 7.39 8.02
CA ALA A 4 -0.79 8.34 9.13
C ALA A 4 -2.25 8.66 9.50
N SER A 5 -3.14 8.79 8.51
CA SER A 5 -4.48 9.38 8.71
C SER A 5 -5.64 8.41 8.45
N GLY A 6 -5.36 7.24 7.88
CA GLY A 6 -6.35 6.17 7.74
C GLY A 6 -7.18 6.19 6.45
N PHE A 7 -8.23 5.39 6.48
CA PHE A 7 -9.02 5.03 5.31
C PHE A 7 -9.73 6.23 4.68
N GLY A 8 -9.78 6.23 3.34
CA GLY A 8 -10.43 7.28 2.58
C GLY A 8 -9.63 8.57 2.44
N THR A 9 -8.61 8.79 3.27
CA THR A 9 -7.78 10.00 3.20
C THR A 9 -7.07 10.18 1.86
N PRO A 10 -6.53 9.13 1.19
CA PRO A 10 -5.99 9.28 -0.16
C PRO A 10 -7.00 9.81 -1.16
N ALA A 11 -8.23 9.32 -1.13
CA ALA A 11 -9.27 9.83 -2.02
C ALA A 11 -9.67 11.28 -1.66
N ALA A 12 -9.75 11.60 -0.37
CA ALA A 12 -10.15 12.93 0.10
C ALA A 12 -9.08 14.01 -0.12
N VAL A 13 -7.79 13.64 -0.06
CA VAL A 13 -6.67 14.60 -0.15
C VAL A 13 -5.95 14.51 -1.49
N ALA A 14 -5.59 13.31 -1.93
CA ALA A 14 -4.80 13.14 -3.15
C ALA A 14 -5.64 13.41 -4.41
N ALA A 15 -6.94 13.05 -4.42
CA ALA A 15 -7.75 13.28 -5.60
C ALA A 15 -7.95 14.79 -5.91
N PRO A 16 -8.32 15.67 -4.95
CA PRO A 16 -8.33 17.11 -5.20
C PRO A 16 -6.98 17.67 -5.64
N LEU A 17 -5.87 17.19 -5.06
CA LEU A 17 -4.53 17.61 -5.48
C LEU A 17 -4.24 17.21 -6.94
N MET A 18 -4.59 16.00 -7.35
CA MET A 18 -4.44 15.55 -8.74
C MET A 18 -5.29 16.42 -9.68
N VAL A 19 -6.53 16.76 -9.29
CA VAL A 19 -7.38 17.66 -10.08
C VAL A 19 -6.73 19.04 -10.23
N ALA A 20 -6.15 19.58 -9.16
CA ALA A 20 -5.41 20.85 -9.20
C ALA A 20 -4.19 20.78 -10.12
N LEU A 21 -3.59 19.60 -10.31
CA LEU A 21 -2.49 19.35 -11.26
C LEU A 21 -2.98 19.10 -12.71
N GLY A 22 -4.28 19.16 -12.98
CA GLY A 22 -4.86 19.03 -14.30
C GLY A 22 -5.37 17.63 -14.68
N PHE A 23 -5.40 16.69 -13.74
CA PHE A 23 -5.99 15.37 -13.99
C PHE A 23 -7.52 15.46 -14.04
N PRO A 24 -8.19 14.65 -14.91
CA PRO A 24 -9.65 14.56 -14.89
C PRO A 24 -10.16 14.12 -13.51
N ALA A 25 -11.21 14.77 -12.99
CA ALA A 25 -11.71 14.52 -11.64
C ALA A 25 -12.06 13.05 -11.40
N LEU A 26 -12.71 12.38 -12.35
CA LEU A 26 -13.05 10.97 -12.26
C LEU A 26 -11.79 10.09 -12.20
N ALA A 27 -10.76 10.38 -13.00
CA ALA A 27 -9.49 9.68 -12.98
C ALA A 27 -8.80 9.81 -11.62
N ALA A 28 -8.78 11.02 -11.06
CA ALA A 28 -8.18 11.31 -9.77
C ALA A 28 -8.87 10.52 -8.64
N VAL A 29 -10.20 10.47 -8.64
CA VAL A 29 -10.97 9.70 -7.65
C VAL A 29 -10.72 8.20 -7.81
N VAL A 30 -10.77 7.65 -9.03
CA VAL A 30 -10.51 6.23 -9.30
C VAL A 30 -9.13 5.82 -8.78
N VAL A 31 -8.08 6.59 -9.12
CA VAL A 31 -6.72 6.32 -8.64
C VAL A 31 -6.63 6.46 -7.14
N GLY A 32 -7.22 7.51 -6.55
CA GLY A 32 -7.26 7.73 -5.11
C GLY A 32 -7.93 6.58 -4.34
N MET A 33 -8.95 5.96 -4.92
CA MET A 33 -9.62 4.79 -4.34
C MET A 33 -8.80 3.51 -4.52
N MET A 34 -8.20 3.29 -5.67
CA MET A 34 -7.43 2.07 -5.96
C MET A 34 -6.14 1.97 -5.14
N ILE A 35 -5.43 3.09 -4.95
CA ILE A 35 -4.13 3.09 -4.26
C ILE A 35 -4.22 2.65 -2.80
N GLN A 36 -5.38 2.75 -2.19
CA GLN A 36 -5.60 2.36 -0.80
C GLN A 36 -5.48 0.86 -0.57
N SER A 37 -5.63 0.04 -1.61
CA SER A 37 -5.66 -1.43 -1.50
C SER A 37 -4.40 -2.05 -0.88
N THR A 38 -3.22 -1.46 -1.06
CA THR A 38 -1.97 -2.00 -0.50
C THR A 38 -1.71 -1.57 0.94
N PRO A 39 -1.80 -0.27 1.31
CA PRO A 39 -1.48 0.17 2.66
C PRO A 39 -2.60 -0.02 3.68
N VAL A 40 -3.82 -0.38 3.25
CA VAL A 40 -5.06 -0.34 4.05
C VAL A 40 -4.97 -1.07 5.39
N SER A 41 -4.40 -2.28 5.43
CA SER A 41 -4.33 -3.08 6.66
C SER A 41 -3.45 -2.45 7.75
N PHE A 42 -2.50 -1.60 7.35
CA PHE A 42 -1.63 -0.84 8.24
C PHE A 42 -1.87 0.67 8.14
N GLY A 43 -3.06 1.06 7.66
CA GLY A 43 -3.52 2.44 7.68
C GLY A 43 -3.83 2.93 9.09
N ALA A 44 -3.87 4.25 9.30
CA ALA A 44 -4.10 4.86 10.61
C ALA A 44 -3.25 4.20 11.72
N VAL A 45 -1.93 4.14 11.49
CA VAL A 45 -0.97 3.55 12.44
C VAL A 45 -1.35 2.10 12.82
N GLY A 46 -1.72 1.29 11.82
CA GLY A 46 -2.02 -0.13 12.00
C GLY A 46 -3.39 -0.44 12.63
N THR A 47 -4.28 0.54 12.72
CA THR A 47 -5.60 0.37 13.38
C THR A 47 -6.36 -0.89 12.95
N PRO A 48 -6.44 -1.31 11.67
CA PRO A 48 -7.15 -2.52 11.29
C PRO A 48 -6.62 -3.77 11.95
N ILE A 49 -5.32 -3.89 12.08
CA ILE A 49 -4.68 -5.04 12.73
C ILE A 49 -4.74 -4.87 14.26
N VAL A 50 -4.32 -3.71 14.79
CA VAL A 50 -4.24 -3.47 16.23
C VAL A 50 -5.62 -3.53 16.88
N VAL A 51 -6.60 -2.85 16.32
CA VAL A 51 -7.97 -2.80 16.87
C VAL A 51 -8.83 -3.91 16.29
N GLY A 52 -8.86 -4.08 14.97
CA GLY A 52 -9.72 -5.06 14.32
C GLY A 52 -9.38 -6.49 14.73
N VAL A 53 -8.13 -6.90 14.56
CA VAL A 53 -7.67 -8.24 14.95
C VAL A 53 -7.42 -8.29 16.46
N GLY A 54 -6.66 -7.31 17.00
CA GLY A 54 -6.29 -7.25 18.40
C GLY A 54 -7.49 -7.29 19.34
N SER A 55 -8.40 -6.31 19.23
CA SER A 55 -9.58 -6.26 20.10
C SER A 55 -10.67 -7.25 19.71
N GLY A 56 -10.76 -7.61 18.42
CA GLY A 56 -11.79 -8.54 17.94
C GLY A 56 -11.56 -10.00 18.31
N LEU A 57 -10.30 -10.45 18.32
CA LEU A 57 -9.92 -11.84 18.54
C LEU A 57 -9.23 -12.11 19.89
N ASN A 58 -8.76 -11.10 20.61
CA ASN A 58 -8.12 -11.30 21.92
C ASN A 58 -9.19 -11.52 23.01
N ARG A 59 -9.72 -12.72 23.03
CA ARG A 59 -10.76 -13.16 23.98
C ARG A 59 -10.33 -14.45 24.67
N ALA A 60 -10.85 -14.67 25.87
CA ALA A 60 -10.48 -15.81 26.72
C ALA A 60 -10.63 -17.18 26.03
N ASP A 61 -11.68 -17.35 25.22
CA ASP A 61 -11.95 -18.57 24.47
C ASP A 61 -10.88 -18.85 23.39
N ILE A 62 -10.44 -17.81 22.68
CA ILE A 62 -9.40 -17.91 21.66
C ILE A 62 -8.03 -18.10 22.29
N THR A 63 -7.73 -17.34 23.35
CA THR A 63 -6.44 -17.46 24.06
C THR A 63 -6.27 -18.86 24.65
N ALA A 64 -7.31 -19.44 25.25
CA ALA A 64 -7.28 -20.81 25.76
C ALA A 64 -7.05 -21.85 24.63
N GLN A 65 -7.64 -21.65 23.45
CA GLN A 65 -7.38 -22.52 22.29
C GLN A 65 -5.95 -22.41 21.77
N LEU A 66 -5.37 -21.20 21.74
CA LEU A 66 -3.98 -21.00 21.35
C LEU A 66 -3.03 -21.69 22.32
N GLU A 67 -3.24 -21.54 23.62
CA GLU A 67 -2.46 -22.19 24.67
C GLU A 67 -2.56 -23.73 24.59
N ALA A 68 -3.76 -24.27 24.36
CA ALA A 68 -3.97 -25.70 24.16
C ALA A 68 -3.21 -26.24 22.94
N ASN A 69 -2.94 -25.41 21.93
CA ASN A 69 -2.13 -25.75 20.75
C ASN A 69 -0.64 -25.36 20.89
N GLY A 70 -0.18 -24.99 22.09
CA GLY A 70 1.22 -24.64 22.36
C GLY A 70 1.65 -23.29 21.80
N SER A 71 0.71 -22.36 21.56
CA SER A 71 0.97 -21.01 21.05
C SER A 71 0.53 -19.95 22.07
N THR A 72 0.95 -18.72 21.86
CA THR A 72 0.53 -17.57 22.67
C THR A 72 -0.18 -16.55 21.79
N TRP A 73 -0.93 -15.65 22.43
CA TRP A 73 -1.57 -14.53 21.71
C TRP A 73 -0.55 -13.71 20.92
N ASP A 74 0.59 -13.38 21.48
CA ASP A 74 1.61 -12.54 20.85
C ASP A 74 2.19 -13.20 19.58
N VAL A 75 2.46 -14.50 19.65
CA VAL A 75 2.93 -15.28 18.50
C VAL A 75 1.87 -15.30 17.39
N PHE A 76 0.63 -15.57 17.74
CA PHE A 76 -0.49 -15.56 16.80
C PHE A 76 -0.67 -14.18 16.14
N PHE A 77 -0.69 -13.12 16.95
CA PHE A 77 -0.86 -11.75 16.46
C PHE A 77 0.26 -11.33 15.51
N GLN A 78 1.51 -11.67 15.85
CA GLN A 78 2.66 -11.42 14.99
C GLN A 78 2.60 -12.25 13.69
N GLN A 79 2.12 -13.49 13.72
CA GLN A 79 1.93 -14.31 12.53
C GLN A 79 0.87 -13.71 11.60
N VAL A 80 -0.25 -13.23 12.14
CA VAL A 80 -1.29 -12.53 11.37
C VAL A 80 -0.71 -11.28 10.73
N THR A 81 -0.02 -10.43 11.49
CA THR A 81 0.62 -9.21 11.00
C THR A 81 1.59 -9.50 9.86
N SER A 82 2.47 -10.48 10.05
CA SER A 82 3.46 -10.88 9.04
C SER A 82 2.80 -11.43 7.79
N SER A 83 1.78 -12.27 7.93
CA SER A 83 1.03 -12.84 6.79
C SER A 83 0.34 -11.75 5.96
N VAL A 84 -0.26 -10.78 6.63
CA VAL A 84 -0.89 -9.62 5.96
C VAL A 84 0.17 -8.78 5.26
N ALA A 85 1.30 -8.46 5.92
CA ALA A 85 2.38 -7.68 5.32
C ALA A 85 2.94 -8.35 4.05
N ILE A 86 3.18 -9.66 4.09
CA ILE A 86 3.71 -10.42 2.95
C ILE A 86 2.69 -10.48 1.82
N THR A 87 1.44 -10.81 2.12
CA THR A 87 0.39 -10.94 1.09
C THR A 87 0.14 -9.62 0.38
N HIS A 88 -0.03 -8.53 1.14
CA HIS A 88 -0.21 -7.19 0.57
C HIS A 88 1.05 -6.70 -0.14
N GLY A 89 2.22 -7.07 0.35
CA GLY A 89 3.49 -6.76 -0.29
C GLY A 89 3.59 -7.38 -1.68
N ILE A 90 3.33 -8.67 -1.82
CA ILE A 90 3.39 -9.38 -3.12
C ILE A 90 2.45 -8.72 -4.15
N VAL A 91 1.20 -8.48 -3.76
CA VAL A 91 0.20 -7.83 -4.63
C VAL A 91 0.56 -6.36 -4.89
N GLY A 92 1.05 -5.68 -3.87
CA GLY A 92 1.39 -4.27 -3.89
C GLY A 92 2.48 -3.87 -4.87
N ILE A 93 3.39 -4.80 -5.23
CA ILE A 93 4.41 -4.55 -6.27
C ILE A 93 3.77 -4.16 -7.61
N LEU A 94 2.62 -4.75 -7.94
CA LEU A 94 1.93 -4.53 -9.21
C LEU A 94 1.01 -3.29 -9.19
N MET A 95 0.66 -2.77 -8.02
CA MET A 95 -0.32 -1.69 -7.91
C MET A 95 0.06 -0.42 -8.67
N PRO A 96 1.31 0.10 -8.63
CA PRO A 96 1.67 1.25 -9.43
C PRO A 96 1.48 1.04 -10.94
N LEU A 97 1.79 -0.16 -11.44
CA LEU A 97 1.58 -0.50 -12.84
C LEU A 97 0.09 -0.54 -13.20
N ILE A 98 -0.72 -1.22 -12.39
CA ILE A 98 -2.17 -1.31 -12.60
C ILE A 98 -2.79 0.09 -12.62
N LEU A 99 -2.40 0.96 -11.68
CA LEU A 99 -2.90 2.34 -11.62
C LEU A 99 -2.58 3.13 -12.88
N VAL A 100 -1.33 3.09 -13.35
CA VAL A 100 -0.94 3.81 -14.57
C VAL A 100 -1.62 3.24 -15.80
N VAL A 101 -1.69 1.92 -15.93
CA VAL A 101 -2.36 1.26 -17.06
C VAL A 101 -3.84 1.64 -17.10
N VAL A 102 -4.56 1.58 -15.98
CA VAL A 102 -5.96 2.01 -15.88
C VAL A 102 -6.11 3.48 -16.23
N MET A 103 -5.24 4.33 -15.67
CA MET A 103 -5.26 5.77 -15.92
C MET A 103 -5.11 6.08 -17.42
N VAL A 104 -4.08 5.52 -18.06
CA VAL A 104 -3.80 5.74 -19.48
C VAL A 104 -4.88 5.13 -20.38
N ARG A 105 -5.34 3.94 -20.06
CA ARG A 105 -6.34 3.22 -20.88
C ARG A 105 -7.71 3.88 -20.90
N PHE A 106 -8.17 4.38 -19.75
CA PHE A 106 -9.53 4.91 -19.64
C PHE A 106 -9.59 6.44 -19.71
N PHE A 107 -8.53 7.12 -19.31
CA PHE A 107 -8.51 8.58 -19.19
C PHE A 107 -7.41 9.26 -20.02
N GLY A 108 -6.46 8.50 -20.58
CA GLY A 108 -5.41 9.03 -21.46
C GLY A 108 -5.94 9.43 -22.85
N ALA A 109 -5.24 10.33 -23.52
CA ALA A 109 -5.60 10.82 -24.85
C ALA A 109 -5.71 9.70 -25.88
N ASN A 110 -4.75 8.79 -25.89
CA ASN A 110 -4.67 7.68 -26.86
C ASN A 110 -5.39 6.42 -26.42
N ARG A 111 -5.84 6.33 -25.17
CA ARG A 111 -6.50 5.17 -24.56
C ARG A 111 -5.80 3.85 -24.88
N SER A 112 -4.46 3.84 -24.80
CA SER A 112 -3.63 2.74 -25.28
C SER A 112 -3.09 1.87 -24.14
N TRP A 113 -3.31 0.56 -24.21
CA TRP A 113 -2.69 -0.40 -23.31
C TRP A 113 -1.16 -0.41 -23.43
N LYS A 114 -0.63 -0.28 -24.65
CA LYS A 114 0.82 -0.27 -24.90
C LYS A 114 1.50 0.92 -24.25
N GLU A 115 0.86 2.09 -24.33
CA GLU A 115 1.35 3.31 -23.69
C GLU A 115 1.34 3.18 -22.16
N GLY A 116 0.27 2.65 -21.56
CA GLY A 116 0.24 2.36 -20.12
C GLY A 116 1.29 1.35 -19.68
N LEU A 117 1.54 0.31 -20.48
CA LEU A 117 2.55 -0.71 -20.18
C LEU A 117 3.99 -0.24 -20.41
N SER A 118 4.23 0.83 -21.16
CA SER A 118 5.57 1.35 -21.41
C SER A 118 6.30 1.76 -20.13
N ILE A 119 5.56 2.15 -19.08
CA ILE A 119 6.13 2.53 -17.77
C ILE A 119 6.44 1.34 -16.85
N THR A 120 6.23 0.10 -17.31
CA THR A 120 6.39 -1.10 -16.47
C THR A 120 7.68 -1.14 -15.65
N PRO A 121 8.88 -0.85 -16.21
CA PRO A 121 10.11 -0.91 -15.43
C PRO A 121 10.10 0.06 -14.24
N PHE A 122 9.65 1.29 -14.46
CA PHE A 122 9.56 2.29 -13.41
C PHE A 122 8.44 1.98 -12.40
N ALA A 123 7.30 1.49 -12.85
CA ALA A 123 6.18 1.13 -12.00
C ALA A 123 6.53 -0.03 -11.04
N ILE A 124 7.19 -1.08 -11.53
CA ILE A 124 7.67 -2.19 -10.71
C ILE A 124 8.74 -1.72 -9.72
N PHE A 125 9.69 -0.90 -10.17
CA PHE A 125 10.69 -0.29 -9.29
C PHE A 125 10.03 0.51 -8.16
N THR A 126 9.00 1.29 -8.47
CA THR A 126 8.22 2.06 -7.48
C THR A 126 7.52 1.14 -6.48
N GLY A 127 6.88 0.07 -6.97
CA GLY A 127 6.24 -0.93 -6.12
C GLY A 127 7.22 -1.59 -5.16
N ILE A 128 8.37 -2.04 -5.66
CA ILE A 128 9.42 -2.66 -4.83
C ILE A 128 9.97 -1.68 -3.79
N SER A 129 10.21 -0.42 -4.19
CA SER A 129 10.73 0.62 -3.29
C SER A 129 9.82 0.90 -2.09
N PHE A 130 8.51 0.77 -2.28
CA PHE A 130 7.52 0.88 -1.19
C PHE A 130 7.38 -0.43 -0.41
N VAL A 131 7.21 -1.55 -1.12
CA VAL A 131 6.82 -2.83 -0.54
C VAL A 131 7.91 -3.46 0.32
N VAL A 132 9.17 -3.36 -0.09
CA VAL A 132 10.27 -3.97 0.67
C VAL A 132 10.36 -3.41 2.10
N PRO A 133 10.48 -2.10 2.33
CA PRO A 133 10.47 -1.57 3.69
C PRO A 133 9.14 -1.80 4.42
N TYR A 134 8.00 -1.75 3.71
CA TYR A 134 6.69 -2.07 4.26
C TYR A 134 6.62 -3.49 4.83
N MET A 135 7.06 -4.50 4.07
CA MET A 135 7.08 -5.89 4.51
C MET A 135 8.06 -6.10 5.67
N LEU A 136 9.27 -5.56 5.58
CA LEU A 136 10.28 -5.68 6.63
C LEU A 136 9.77 -5.12 7.96
N VAL A 137 9.13 -3.96 7.93
CA VAL A 137 8.57 -3.35 9.14
C VAL A 137 7.42 -4.18 9.70
N GLY A 138 6.49 -4.65 8.86
CA GLY A 138 5.36 -5.47 9.31
C GLY A 138 5.78 -6.81 9.90
N VAL A 139 6.85 -7.41 9.37
CA VAL A 139 7.38 -8.69 9.88
C VAL A 139 8.22 -8.52 11.14
N LEU A 140 9.00 -7.45 11.25
CA LEU A 140 10.00 -7.29 12.31
C LEU A 140 9.55 -6.38 13.46
N LEU A 141 8.74 -5.36 13.18
CA LEU A 141 8.41 -4.31 14.15
C LEU A 141 6.92 -4.29 14.54
N GLY A 142 6.05 -4.96 13.76
CA GLY A 142 4.62 -4.99 14.05
C GLY A 142 3.77 -4.13 13.12
N PRO A 143 2.46 -3.96 13.44
CA PRO A 143 1.48 -3.44 12.51
C PRO A 143 1.42 -1.90 12.42
N GLU A 144 2.06 -1.16 13.34
CA GLU A 144 1.81 0.29 13.47
C GLU A 144 2.46 1.11 12.35
N PHE A 145 3.65 0.72 11.87
CA PHE A 145 4.49 1.56 11.03
C PHE A 145 4.73 1.11 9.58
N PRO A 146 4.28 -0.08 9.11
CA PRO A 146 4.60 -0.55 7.76
C PRO A 146 4.26 0.46 6.66
N SER A 147 3.04 0.98 6.65
CA SER A 147 2.58 1.92 5.62
C SER A 147 3.30 3.26 5.67
N MET A 148 3.64 3.76 6.86
CA MET A 148 4.35 5.03 7.03
C MET A 148 5.80 4.92 6.57
N ILE A 149 6.53 3.94 7.09
CA ILE A 149 7.95 3.76 6.76
C ILE A 149 8.11 3.35 5.30
N GLY A 150 7.26 2.44 4.80
CA GLY A 150 7.22 2.08 3.39
C GLY A 150 7.05 3.29 2.48
N ALA A 151 6.13 4.19 2.82
CA ALA A 151 5.90 5.41 2.05
C ALA A 151 7.07 6.40 2.12
N MET A 152 7.64 6.63 3.29
CA MET A 152 8.77 7.55 3.47
C MET A 152 10.01 7.07 2.71
N VAL A 153 10.38 5.81 2.89
CA VAL A 153 11.53 5.19 2.18
C VAL A 153 11.26 5.14 0.68
N GLY A 154 10.06 4.70 0.28
CA GLY A 154 9.67 4.66 -1.12
C GLY A 154 9.77 6.03 -1.79
N LEU A 155 9.26 7.09 -1.18
CA LEU A 155 9.38 8.46 -1.70
C LEU A 155 10.84 8.93 -1.79
N ALA A 156 11.63 8.64 -0.76
CA ALA A 156 13.06 9.01 -0.74
C ALA A 156 13.85 8.35 -1.88
N ILE A 157 13.44 7.17 -2.34
CA ILE A 157 14.06 6.44 -3.44
C ILE A 157 13.47 6.88 -4.80
N VAL A 158 12.15 6.88 -4.91
CA VAL A 158 11.44 7.05 -6.19
C VAL A 158 11.52 8.48 -6.72
N VAL A 159 11.44 9.49 -5.84
CA VAL A 159 11.48 10.90 -6.29
C VAL A 159 12.81 11.27 -6.95
N PRO A 160 13.99 10.97 -6.35
CA PRO A 160 15.26 11.20 -7.03
C PRO A 160 15.44 10.37 -8.32
N ALA A 161 14.97 9.12 -8.33
CA ALA A 161 15.02 8.26 -9.50
C ALA A 161 14.19 8.85 -10.67
N ALA A 162 12.97 9.30 -10.40
CA ALA A 162 12.12 9.94 -11.39
C ALA A 162 12.75 11.24 -11.93
N ARG A 163 13.34 12.08 -11.07
CA ARG A 163 14.04 13.30 -11.48
C ARG A 163 15.23 13.05 -12.40
N LYS A 164 15.88 11.89 -12.25
CA LYS A 164 17.01 11.47 -13.12
C LYS A 164 16.54 10.74 -14.38
N GLY A 165 15.27 10.54 -14.58
CA GLY A 165 14.74 9.76 -15.72
C GLY A 165 15.00 8.26 -15.62
N PHE A 166 15.33 7.73 -14.43
CA PHE A 166 15.68 6.32 -14.25
C PHE A 166 14.48 5.42 -14.53
N LEU A 167 14.66 4.46 -15.44
CA LEU A 167 13.63 3.51 -15.90
C LEU A 167 12.34 4.16 -16.48
N LEU A 168 12.34 5.45 -16.77
CA LEU A 168 11.24 6.10 -17.46
C LEU A 168 11.31 5.80 -18.96
N PRO A 169 10.16 5.65 -19.65
CA PRO A 169 10.13 5.51 -21.10
C PRO A 169 10.72 6.76 -21.76
N LYS A 170 11.45 6.55 -22.86
CA LYS A 170 12.02 7.62 -23.67
C LYS A 170 10.99 8.24 -24.58
#